data_f563a653e195afa998fac9bc3cb8eaf8
#
_entry.id   f563a653e195afa998fac9bc3cb8eaf8
#
_cell.length_a   1.000
_cell.length_b   1.000
_cell.length_c   1.000
_cell.angle_alpha   90.00
_cell.angle_beta   90.00
_cell.angle_gamma   90.00
#
_symmetry.space_group_name_H-M   'P 1'
#
loop_
_entity.id
_entity.type
_entity.pdbx_description
1 polymer ?
#
loop_
_entity_poly.entity_id
_entity_poly.type
_entity_poly.pdbx_seq_one_letter_code
_entity_poly.pdbx_strand_id
1 'polypeptide(L)'
;MGFTKGLIEYIDNENAWLVGTDRGELFLFDNDGKQIWKRSLGIGKLVSMCVSHDEKIAFIGEQSPSGNLYAIDIAGGDILWKFAAANVVGAEPAKRSYPSIVHICIDQNDNVYANAYRFVTAKDGSRGYNGKAVAFNKNGDQLWQFPQNENIDSWINWCDVNDNNGKVVLSTSAYEIRPDMKYRDTMYLINKETGQLINSVDVLPVAPFENTVMRGSPNFSANGEFLAASCSDGRGLLFDGSGKVLWQRELSKPTQIDDAWINASGRDGFAVDAGVIFTTINTFNRENWQLPTPVEHPSNNSMFVFNYDGTFKYKYKALGTMEQIDFSGNIAACAVGRNVRTHNYAAHGAVVIDLNDGAELNFFHTDGPLQAVAISTNGRNVAGIEAPAVTPDGKIIGAYKLHIWHR
;
A
#
# COMPACT_ATOMS: atom_id res chain seq x y z
N MET A 1 6.50 6.48 -8.52
CA MET A 1 5.12 5.99 -8.63
C MET A 1 4.70 5.63 -7.23
N GLY A 2 3.72 6.34 -6.65
CA GLY A 2 3.16 5.97 -5.36
C GLY A 2 2.42 4.64 -5.50
N PHE A 3 2.73 3.70 -4.62
CA PHE A 3 1.96 2.47 -4.54
C PHE A 3 0.65 2.84 -3.86
N THR A 4 -0.41 2.84 -4.61
CA THR A 4 -1.75 2.99 -4.06
C THR A 4 -2.22 1.62 -3.62
N LYS A 5 -2.71 1.50 -2.38
CA LYS A 5 -3.53 0.37 -1.99
C LYS A 5 -4.68 0.31 -2.98
N GLY A 6 -5.07 -0.88 -3.42
CA GLY A 6 -6.00 -1.04 -4.50
C GLY A 6 -7.25 -0.20 -4.38
N LEU A 7 -7.75 0.14 -5.52
CA LEU A 7 -8.98 0.91 -5.67
C LEU A 7 -10.17 -0.05 -5.82
N ILE A 8 -10.14 -1.17 -5.11
CA ILE A 8 -11.22 -2.15 -5.09
C ILE A 8 -11.39 -2.72 -3.68
N GLU A 9 -12.62 -2.78 -3.22
CA GLU A 9 -13.03 -3.38 -1.95
C GLU A 9 -14.32 -4.17 -2.15
N TYR A 10 -14.46 -5.29 -1.44
CA TYR A 10 -15.70 -6.04 -1.39
C TYR A 10 -16.59 -5.53 -0.27
N ILE A 11 -17.88 -5.41 -0.53
CA ILE A 11 -18.91 -4.96 0.41
C ILE A 11 -19.82 -6.15 0.67
N ASP A 12 -19.63 -6.84 1.80
CA ASP A 12 -20.37 -8.07 2.12
C ASP A 12 -21.89 -7.82 2.25
N ASN A 13 -22.26 -6.73 2.92
CA ASN A 13 -23.67 -6.37 3.14
C ASN A 13 -24.44 -6.11 1.84
N GLU A 14 -23.76 -5.57 0.84
CA GLU A 14 -24.35 -5.29 -0.49
C GLU A 14 -24.07 -6.42 -1.49
N ASN A 15 -23.20 -7.38 -1.12
CA ASN A 15 -22.71 -8.42 -2.04
C ASN A 15 -22.19 -7.80 -3.34
N ALA A 16 -21.32 -6.80 -3.21
CA ALA A 16 -20.93 -5.88 -4.27
C ALA A 16 -19.46 -5.49 -4.22
N TRP A 17 -18.96 -4.87 -5.28
CA TRP A 17 -17.60 -4.41 -5.45
C TRP A 17 -17.56 -2.88 -5.58
N LEU A 18 -16.89 -2.22 -4.67
CA LEU A 18 -16.61 -0.79 -4.75
C LEU A 18 -15.30 -0.57 -5.51
N VAL A 19 -15.34 0.21 -6.59
CA VAL A 19 -14.20 0.38 -7.50
C VAL A 19 -13.92 1.85 -7.76
N GLY A 20 -12.71 2.29 -7.48
CA GLY A 20 -12.22 3.65 -7.78
C GLY A 20 -11.33 3.69 -9.02
N THR A 21 -11.29 4.85 -9.69
CA THR A 21 -10.49 5.05 -10.90
C THR A 21 -9.48 6.19 -10.78
N ASP A 22 -8.53 6.21 -11.71
CA ASP A 22 -7.57 7.31 -11.88
C ASP A 22 -8.17 8.59 -12.52
N ARG A 23 -9.49 8.58 -12.78
CA ARG A 23 -10.25 9.71 -13.32
C ARG A 23 -11.23 10.33 -12.31
N GLY A 24 -11.10 9.97 -11.03
CA GLY A 24 -11.97 10.48 -9.98
C GLY A 24 -13.38 9.88 -10.00
N GLU A 25 -13.57 8.74 -10.63
CA GLU A 25 -14.84 8.04 -10.70
C GLU A 25 -14.89 6.89 -9.70
N LEU A 26 -15.98 6.76 -8.98
CA LEU A 26 -16.27 5.68 -8.05
C LEU A 26 -17.50 4.92 -8.55
N PHE A 27 -17.42 3.60 -8.53
CA PHE A 27 -18.46 2.69 -8.99
C PHE A 27 -18.80 1.67 -7.91
N LEU A 28 -20.06 1.27 -7.86
CA LEU A 28 -20.48 0.06 -7.17
C LEU A 28 -21.04 -0.92 -8.21
N PHE A 29 -20.52 -2.14 -8.21
CA PHE A 29 -20.95 -3.24 -9.08
C PHE A 29 -21.46 -4.41 -8.24
N ASP A 30 -22.51 -5.10 -8.67
CA ASP A 30 -22.90 -6.37 -8.10
C ASP A 30 -21.92 -7.51 -8.48
N ASN A 31 -22.13 -8.69 -7.94
CA ASN A 31 -21.28 -9.86 -8.23
C ASN A 31 -21.39 -10.39 -9.68
N ASP A 32 -22.41 -9.97 -10.43
CA ASP A 32 -22.57 -10.28 -11.86
C ASP A 32 -21.87 -9.21 -12.74
N GLY A 33 -21.25 -8.20 -12.12
CA GLY A 33 -20.58 -7.10 -12.82
C GLY A 33 -21.53 -6.03 -13.35
N LYS A 34 -22.79 -6.02 -12.92
CA LYS A 34 -23.74 -4.98 -13.28
C LYS A 34 -23.50 -3.75 -12.40
N GLN A 35 -23.37 -2.59 -13.03
CA GLN A 35 -23.25 -1.32 -12.31
C GLN A 35 -24.52 -0.99 -11.53
N ILE A 36 -24.40 -0.88 -10.21
CA ILE A 36 -25.48 -0.42 -9.32
C ILE A 36 -25.54 1.11 -9.39
N TRP A 37 -24.42 1.77 -9.12
CA TRP A 37 -24.30 3.22 -9.28
C TRP A 37 -22.89 3.65 -9.70
N LYS A 38 -22.78 4.91 -10.13
CA LYS A 38 -21.53 5.61 -10.46
C LYS A 38 -21.57 7.02 -9.90
N ARG A 39 -20.44 7.50 -9.35
CA ARG A 39 -20.24 8.89 -8.92
C ARG A 39 -18.92 9.43 -9.48
N SER A 40 -18.94 10.70 -9.89
CA SER A 40 -17.72 11.46 -10.14
C SER A 40 -17.43 12.31 -8.90
N LEU A 41 -16.31 12.04 -8.23
CA LEU A 41 -15.92 12.75 -7.01
C LEU A 41 -15.15 14.04 -7.32
N GLY A 42 -14.42 14.05 -8.44
CA GLY A 42 -13.59 15.17 -8.84
C GLY A 42 -12.89 14.92 -10.17
N ILE A 43 -11.85 15.69 -10.42
CA ILE A 43 -10.99 15.59 -11.62
C ILE A 43 -9.68 14.86 -11.32
N GLY A 44 -9.47 14.49 -10.07
CA GLY A 44 -8.24 13.89 -9.59
C GLY A 44 -8.21 12.38 -9.72
N LYS A 45 -7.06 11.82 -9.41
CA LYS A 45 -6.87 10.37 -9.33
C LYS A 45 -7.29 9.90 -7.94
N LEU A 46 -8.16 8.89 -7.84
CA LEU A 46 -8.40 8.18 -6.60
C LEU A 46 -7.18 7.30 -6.29
N VAL A 47 -6.69 7.33 -5.05
CA VAL A 47 -5.38 6.74 -4.73
C VAL A 47 -5.38 5.87 -3.48
N SER A 48 -6.42 5.98 -2.64
CA SER A 48 -6.59 5.14 -1.46
C SER A 48 -8.06 4.96 -1.15
N MET A 49 -8.41 3.85 -0.53
CA MET A 49 -9.76 3.50 -0.14
C MET A 49 -9.74 2.61 1.09
N CYS A 50 -10.71 2.77 1.97
CA CYS A 50 -11.10 1.78 2.99
C CYS A 50 -12.59 1.93 3.28
N VAL A 51 -13.18 0.92 3.93
CA VAL A 51 -14.61 0.84 4.20
C VAL A 51 -14.84 0.71 5.70
N SER A 52 -15.85 1.40 6.24
CA SER A 52 -16.23 1.30 7.65
C SER A 52 -16.62 -0.15 8.03
N HIS A 53 -16.48 -0.52 9.29
CA HIS A 53 -16.77 -1.88 9.75
C HIS A 53 -18.24 -2.27 9.58
N ASP A 54 -19.16 -1.30 9.62
CA ASP A 54 -20.58 -1.52 9.32
C ASP A 54 -20.90 -1.48 7.82
N GLU A 55 -19.88 -1.29 6.98
CA GLU A 55 -19.94 -1.22 5.51
C GLU A 55 -20.91 -0.18 4.95
N LYS A 56 -21.19 0.88 5.72
CA LYS A 56 -22.06 1.97 5.27
C LYS A 56 -21.32 3.14 4.65
N ILE A 57 -20.04 3.33 5.03
CA ILE A 57 -19.24 4.46 4.61
C ILE A 57 -17.96 3.97 3.95
N ALA A 58 -17.66 4.52 2.77
CA ALA A 58 -16.36 4.38 2.15
C ALA A 58 -15.55 5.67 2.32
N PHE A 59 -14.29 5.53 2.73
CA PHE A 59 -13.34 6.64 2.84
C PHE A 59 -12.39 6.59 1.65
N ILE A 60 -12.37 7.66 0.85
CA ILE A 60 -11.68 7.70 -0.44
C ILE A 60 -10.67 8.84 -0.46
N GLY A 61 -9.42 8.53 -0.73
CA GLY A 61 -8.36 9.52 -0.92
C GLY A 61 -8.12 9.86 -2.39
N GLU A 62 -7.94 11.13 -2.65
CA GLU A 62 -7.74 11.69 -3.99
C GLU A 62 -6.37 12.39 -4.10
N GLN A 63 -5.76 12.33 -5.28
CA GLN A 63 -4.68 13.22 -5.70
C GLN A 63 -5.23 14.22 -6.72
N SER A 64 -5.38 15.48 -6.32
CA SER A 64 -5.95 16.56 -7.12
C SER A 64 -5.41 17.90 -6.63
N PRO A 65 -5.78 19.04 -7.24
CA PRO A 65 -5.42 20.37 -6.71
C PRO A 65 -5.81 20.58 -5.25
N SER A 66 -6.86 19.94 -4.76
CA SER A 66 -7.29 19.98 -3.35
C SER A 66 -6.80 18.78 -2.54
N GLY A 67 -6.62 17.61 -3.18
CA GLY A 67 -6.23 16.35 -2.52
C GLY A 67 -7.25 15.93 -1.48
N ASN A 68 -8.49 15.65 -1.92
CA ASN A 68 -9.57 15.43 -0.97
C ASN A 68 -9.53 14.04 -0.33
N LEU A 69 -9.94 13.98 0.93
CA LEU A 69 -10.50 12.82 1.60
C LEU A 69 -12.01 12.95 1.55
N TYR A 70 -12.69 11.94 1.06
CA TYR A 70 -14.16 11.88 1.01
C TYR A 70 -14.66 10.78 1.93
N ALA A 71 -15.78 11.00 2.60
CA ALA A 71 -16.63 9.95 3.14
C ALA A 71 -17.87 9.84 2.26
N ILE A 72 -18.15 8.63 1.81
CA ILE A 72 -19.19 8.34 0.82
C ILE A 72 -20.17 7.33 1.43
N ASP A 73 -21.46 7.61 1.36
CA ASP A 73 -22.50 6.63 1.66
C ASP A 73 -22.47 5.51 0.59
N ILE A 74 -22.28 4.27 1.01
CA ILE A 74 -22.10 3.15 0.07
C ILE A 74 -23.42 2.83 -0.64
N ALA A 75 -24.55 2.92 0.04
CA ALA A 75 -25.84 2.58 -0.56
C ALA A 75 -26.23 3.51 -1.72
N GLY A 76 -26.01 4.82 -1.56
CA GLY A 76 -26.40 5.84 -2.54
C GLY A 76 -25.25 6.46 -3.33
N GLY A 77 -24.03 6.31 -2.87
CA GLY A 77 -22.85 6.98 -3.43
C GLY A 77 -22.79 8.48 -3.13
N ASP A 78 -23.54 8.98 -2.16
CA ASP A 78 -23.56 10.40 -1.82
C ASP A 78 -22.38 10.80 -0.92
N ILE A 79 -21.84 12.02 -1.13
CA ILE A 79 -20.77 12.54 -0.28
C ILE A 79 -21.37 12.98 1.04
N LEU A 80 -20.94 12.32 2.14
CA LEU A 80 -21.32 12.69 3.50
C LEU A 80 -20.54 13.89 4.00
N TRP A 81 -19.22 13.83 3.83
CA TRP A 81 -18.31 14.93 4.14
C TRP A 81 -17.03 14.83 3.29
N LYS A 82 -16.23 15.89 3.30
CA LYS A 82 -14.92 15.92 2.66
C LYS A 82 -13.94 16.83 3.40
N PHE A 83 -12.66 16.48 3.31
CA PHE A 83 -11.55 17.29 3.81
C PHE A 83 -10.54 17.51 2.69
N ALA A 84 -9.98 18.72 2.59
CA ALA A 84 -8.97 19.06 1.59
C ALA A 84 -7.57 19.01 2.21
N ALA A 85 -6.71 18.08 1.76
CA ALA A 85 -5.32 17.97 2.20
C ALA A 85 -4.52 19.25 1.92
N ALA A 86 -4.89 20.01 0.89
CA ALA A 86 -4.30 21.33 0.60
C ALA A 86 -4.33 22.30 1.79
N ASN A 87 -5.28 22.15 2.71
CA ASN A 87 -5.39 22.99 3.91
C ASN A 87 -4.25 22.73 4.91
N VAL A 88 -3.61 21.56 4.87
CA VAL A 88 -2.58 21.18 5.84
C VAL A 88 -1.20 21.00 5.22
N VAL A 89 -1.10 20.57 3.95
CA VAL A 89 0.19 20.40 3.26
C VAL A 89 0.44 21.45 2.18
N GLY A 90 -0.52 22.38 1.98
CA GLY A 90 -0.48 23.39 0.94
C GLY A 90 -0.85 22.86 -0.43
N ALA A 91 -0.93 23.76 -1.41
CA ALA A 91 -1.24 23.44 -2.80
C ALA A 91 -0.31 24.20 -3.75
N GLU A 92 -0.08 23.61 -4.91
CA GLU A 92 0.60 24.24 -6.05
C GLU A 92 -0.08 23.85 -7.36
N PRO A 93 -0.02 24.69 -8.40
CA PRO A 93 -0.72 24.44 -9.67
C PRO A 93 -0.14 23.26 -10.46
N ALA A 94 1.11 22.86 -10.20
CA ALA A 94 1.77 21.80 -10.95
C ALA A 94 1.25 20.41 -10.57
N LYS A 95 0.78 19.62 -11.54
CA LYS A 95 0.20 18.30 -11.36
C LYS A 95 1.07 17.31 -10.54
N ARG A 96 2.40 17.44 -10.61
CA ARG A 96 3.32 16.63 -9.80
C ARG A 96 3.36 17.02 -8.33
N SER A 97 2.93 18.24 -8.00
CA SER A 97 2.91 18.79 -6.64
C SER A 97 1.51 18.82 -6.04
N TYR A 98 0.53 18.19 -6.69
CA TYR A 98 -0.82 18.12 -6.15
C TYR A 98 -0.81 17.40 -4.81
N PRO A 99 -1.51 17.93 -3.80
CA PRO A 99 -1.74 17.23 -2.56
C PRO A 99 -2.47 15.91 -2.80
N SER A 100 -2.23 14.95 -1.92
CA SER A 100 -2.75 13.61 -2.05
C SER A 100 -3.04 13.01 -0.68
N ILE A 101 -4.12 12.25 -0.57
CA ILE A 101 -4.38 11.34 0.54
C ILE A 101 -3.96 9.94 0.09
N VAL A 102 -2.72 9.56 0.40
CA VAL A 102 -2.10 8.35 -0.19
C VAL A 102 -2.42 7.07 0.50
N HIS A 103 -2.78 7.14 1.77
CA HIS A 103 -3.17 5.98 2.54
C HIS A 103 -4.18 6.36 3.61
N ILE A 104 -5.07 5.43 3.90
CA ILE A 104 -6.15 5.56 4.87
C ILE A 104 -6.22 4.24 5.64
N CYS A 105 -6.33 4.33 6.96
CA CYS A 105 -6.74 3.22 7.82
C CYS A 105 -7.80 3.69 8.80
N ILE A 106 -8.56 2.77 9.38
CA ILE A 106 -9.63 3.04 10.32
C ILE A 106 -9.48 2.18 11.58
N ASP A 107 -9.91 2.70 12.72
CA ASP A 107 -10.05 1.93 13.97
C ASP A 107 -11.43 1.31 14.09
N GLN A 108 -11.66 0.52 15.15
CA GLN A 108 -12.94 -0.17 15.39
C GLN A 108 -14.15 0.76 15.60
N ASN A 109 -13.90 2.05 15.86
CA ASN A 109 -14.95 3.08 15.97
C ASN A 109 -15.18 3.82 14.65
N ASP A 110 -14.56 3.36 13.56
CA ASP A 110 -14.53 4.02 12.25
C ASP A 110 -13.92 5.43 12.29
N ASN A 111 -13.03 5.71 13.27
CA ASN A 111 -12.19 6.88 13.19
C ASN A 111 -11.16 6.68 12.05
N VAL A 112 -10.96 7.71 11.27
CA VAL A 112 -10.17 7.68 10.04
C VAL A 112 -8.81 8.30 10.27
N TYR A 113 -7.75 7.60 9.90
CA TYR A 113 -6.37 8.08 9.93
C TYR A 113 -5.85 8.13 8.51
N ALA A 114 -5.51 9.34 8.05
CA ALA A 114 -5.17 9.59 6.66
C ALA A 114 -3.80 10.25 6.53
N ASN A 115 -3.02 9.79 5.57
CA ASN A 115 -1.73 10.38 5.21
C ASN A 115 -1.90 11.37 4.07
N ALA A 116 -1.79 12.65 4.40
CA ALA A 116 -1.76 13.75 3.44
C ALA A 116 -0.31 14.11 3.10
N TYR A 117 0.01 14.27 1.82
CA TYR A 117 1.33 14.76 1.41
C TYR A 117 1.29 15.47 0.06
N ARG A 118 2.33 16.23 -0.23
CA ARG A 118 2.68 16.70 -1.57
C ARG A 118 4.19 16.85 -1.74
N PHE A 119 4.64 16.85 -3.00
CA PHE A 119 5.99 17.25 -3.32
C PHE A 119 6.15 18.76 -3.23
N VAL A 120 7.30 19.20 -2.74
CA VAL A 120 7.73 20.60 -2.73
C VAL A 120 9.15 20.68 -3.27
N THR A 121 9.57 21.88 -3.70
CA THR A 121 10.97 22.15 -3.98
C THR A 121 11.62 22.65 -2.69
N ALA A 122 12.64 21.97 -2.21
CA ALA A 122 13.41 22.40 -1.04
C ALA A 122 14.25 23.66 -1.36
N LYS A 123 14.79 24.32 -0.33
CA LYS A 123 15.54 25.56 -0.48
C LYS A 123 16.78 25.42 -1.37
N ASP A 124 17.39 24.25 -1.38
CA ASP A 124 18.54 23.90 -2.23
C ASP A 124 18.17 23.47 -3.65
N GLY A 125 16.88 23.54 -4.00
CA GLY A 125 16.36 23.13 -5.29
C GLY A 125 16.11 21.62 -5.41
N SER A 126 16.44 20.83 -4.40
CA SER A 126 16.16 19.39 -4.36
C SER A 126 14.68 19.11 -4.14
N ARG A 127 14.30 17.83 -4.28
CA ARG A 127 12.94 17.38 -3.97
C ARG A 127 12.74 17.35 -2.46
N GLY A 128 11.72 18.05 -2.00
CA GLY A 128 11.23 18.00 -0.64
C GLY A 128 9.80 17.46 -0.56
N TYR A 129 9.29 17.41 0.65
CA TYR A 129 7.95 16.93 0.96
C TYR A 129 7.29 17.80 2.03
N ASN A 130 6.00 17.98 1.93
CA ASN A 130 5.14 18.38 3.03
C ASN A 130 4.18 17.25 3.31
N GLY A 131 4.24 16.68 4.50
CA GLY A 131 3.42 15.56 4.93
C GLY A 131 2.71 15.83 6.26
N LYS A 132 1.53 15.25 6.42
CA LYS A 132 0.74 15.23 7.66
C LYS A 132 -0.02 13.92 7.78
N ALA A 133 -0.03 13.35 8.98
CA ALA A 133 -1.09 12.43 9.35
C ALA A 133 -2.23 13.22 9.96
N VAL A 134 -3.47 12.91 9.60
CA VAL A 134 -4.67 13.60 10.09
C VAL A 134 -5.68 12.55 10.52
N ALA A 135 -6.30 12.75 11.68
CA ALA A 135 -7.34 11.88 12.19
C ALA A 135 -8.70 12.59 12.23
N PHE A 136 -9.74 11.85 11.90
CA PHE A 136 -11.13 12.29 11.93
C PHE A 136 -11.99 11.26 12.62
N ASN A 137 -13.08 11.68 13.25
CA ASN A 137 -14.15 10.74 13.56
C ASN A 137 -14.94 10.40 12.27
N LYS A 138 -15.80 9.39 12.33
CA LYS A 138 -16.63 8.97 11.19
C LYS A 138 -17.53 10.07 10.61
N ASN A 139 -17.82 11.12 11.40
CA ASN A 139 -18.66 12.24 10.98
C ASN A 139 -17.87 13.38 10.30
N GLY A 140 -16.53 13.26 10.24
CA GLY A 140 -15.65 14.25 9.60
C GLY A 140 -15.12 15.33 10.54
N ASP A 141 -15.36 15.24 11.85
CA ASP A 141 -14.73 16.14 12.80
C ASP A 141 -13.26 15.74 12.97
N GLN A 142 -12.36 16.71 12.77
CA GLN A 142 -10.94 16.48 12.92
C GLN A 142 -10.58 16.28 14.40
N LEU A 143 -9.98 15.16 14.72
CA LEU A 143 -9.55 14.81 16.07
C LEU A 143 -8.16 15.40 16.38
N TRP A 144 -7.22 15.17 15.49
CA TRP A 144 -5.85 15.67 15.61
C TRP A 144 -5.12 15.67 14.26
N GLN A 145 -3.93 16.26 14.25
CA GLN A 145 -2.96 16.13 13.15
C GLN A 145 -1.55 15.96 13.72
N PHE A 146 -0.71 15.23 13.00
CA PHE A 146 0.70 15.02 13.35
C PHE A 146 1.61 15.31 12.14
N PRO A 147 2.68 16.09 12.31
CA PRO A 147 3.00 16.96 13.45
C PRO A 147 1.98 18.10 13.57
N GLN A 148 1.86 18.69 14.75
CA GLN A 148 0.81 19.69 14.98
C GLN A 148 1.08 21.02 14.25
N ASN A 149 2.30 21.58 14.36
CA ASN A 149 2.66 22.91 13.91
C ASN A 149 3.62 22.95 12.71
N GLU A 150 4.09 21.83 12.23
CA GLU A 150 5.04 21.71 11.12
C GLU A 150 4.63 20.59 10.18
N ASN A 151 5.36 20.38 9.09
CA ASN A 151 5.14 19.26 8.18
C ASN A 151 6.21 18.20 8.38
N ILE A 152 5.86 16.95 8.12
CA ILE A 152 6.82 15.88 7.89
C ILE A 152 7.54 16.18 6.57
N ASP A 153 8.85 16.34 6.63
CA ASP A 153 9.69 16.74 5.50
C ASP A 153 10.27 15.53 4.72
N SER A 154 9.82 14.34 5.06
CA SER A 154 9.98 13.10 4.30
C SER A 154 8.65 12.64 3.69
N TRP A 155 8.68 11.68 2.77
CA TRP A 155 7.46 11.14 2.18
C TRP A 155 6.76 10.19 3.15
N ILE A 156 5.54 10.53 3.56
CA ILE A 156 4.67 9.59 4.29
C ILE A 156 4.03 8.66 3.26
N ASN A 157 4.30 7.38 3.37
CA ASN A 157 3.84 6.39 2.39
C ASN A 157 2.86 5.36 2.95
N TRP A 158 2.79 5.17 4.26
CA TRP A 158 1.92 4.18 4.88
C TRP A 158 1.45 4.61 6.26
N CYS A 159 0.29 4.11 6.68
CA CYS A 159 -0.17 4.12 8.08
C CYS A 159 -0.96 2.85 8.37
N ASP A 160 -0.98 2.48 9.64
CA ASP A 160 -1.87 1.47 10.17
C ASP A 160 -2.25 1.83 11.61
N VAL A 161 -3.35 1.28 12.11
CA VAL A 161 -3.87 1.58 13.45
C VAL A 161 -4.27 0.30 14.16
N ASN A 162 -4.06 0.28 15.47
CA ASN A 162 -4.53 -0.83 16.29
C ASN A 162 -5.13 -0.32 17.59
N ASP A 163 -6.36 -0.79 17.90
CA ASP A 163 -7.11 -0.41 19.09
C ASP A 163 -6.56 -1.02 20.36
N ASN A 164 -6.10 -2.28 20.32
CA ASN A 164 -5.63 -2.99 21.49
C ASN A 164 -4.41 -2.36 22.12
N ASN A 165 -3.53 -1.76 21.31
CA ASN A 165 -2.35 -1.05 21.82
C ASN A 165 -2.48 0.48 21.78
N GLY A 166 -3.59 1.02 21.25
CA GLY A 166 -3.90 2.45 21.22
C GLY A 166 -2.97 3.28 20.35
N LYS A 167 -2.43 2.71 19.27
CA LYS A 167 -1.41 3.36 18.44
C LYS A 167 -1.78 3.44 16.96
N VAL A 168 -1.30 4.50 16.34
CA VAL A 168 -1.15 4.62 14.89
C VAL A 168 0.34 4.50 14.57
N VAL A 169 0.67 3.72 13.56
CA VAL A 169 2.02 3.67 13.02
C VAL A 169 2.05 4.39 11.66
N LEU A 170 3.09 5.19 11.45
CA LEU A 170 3.38 5.81 10.15
C LEU A 170 4.72 5.30 9.66
N SER A 171 4.84 5.02 8.36
CA SER A 171 6.15 4.90 7.74
C SER A 171 6.44 6.10 6.83
N THR A 172 7.72 6.47 6.82
CA THR A 172 8.24 7.55 5.99
C THR A 172 9.38 7.02 5.14
N SER A 173 9.67 7.70 4.06
CA SER A 173 10.83 7.42 3.25
C SER A 173 11.50 8.70 2.80
N ALA A 174 12.80 8.78 3.06
CA ALA A 174 13.66 9.82 2.52
C ALA A 174 14.59 9.17 1.50
N TYR A 175 14.35 9.42 0.22
CA TYR A 175 15.27 8.99 -0.84
C TYR A 175 16.59 9.78 -0.84
N GLU A 176 16.56 10.99 -0.31
CA GLU A 176 17.71 11.86 -0.10
C GLU A 176 17.65 12.35 1.34
N ILE A 177 18.51 11.81 2.19
CA ILE A 177 18.61 12.27 3.57
C ILE A 177 19.42 13.54 3.56
N ARG A 178 18.78 14.65 3.95
CA ARG A 178 19.44 15.94 4.14
C ARG A 178 19.70 16.17 5.62
N PRO A 179 20.81 16.85 5.98
CA PRO A 179 21.14 17.13 7.39
C PRO A 179 20.09 17.96 8.13
N ASP A 180 19.30 18.77 7.41
CA ASP A 180 18.27 19.64 7.96
C ASP A 180 16.90 18.96 8.15
N MET A 181 16.75 17.70 7.73
CA MET A 181 15.50 16.97 7.91
C MET A 181 15.26 16.64 9.38
N LYS A 182 14.02 16.86 9.81
CA LYS A 182 13.53 16.55 11.15
C LYS A 182 12.91 15.17 11.25
N TYR A 183 12.17 14.77 10.21
CA TYR A 183 11.40 13.52 10.15
C TYR A 183 12.06 12.55 9.18
N ARG A 184 13.20 11.99 9.60
CA ARG A 184 14.01 11.07 8.78
C ARG A 184 13.98 9.62 9.24
N ASP A 185 13.42 9.35 10.42
CA ASP A 185 13.26 7.98 10.93
C ASP A 185 12.29 7.21 10.01
N THR A 186 12.44 5.90 9.94
CA THR A 186 11.66 5.08 9.02
C THR A 186 10.25 4.81 9.51
N MET A 187 10.01 4.91 10.82
CA MET A 187 8.72 4.62 11.44
C MET A 187 8.45 5.54 12.63
N TYR A 188 7.20 5.98 12.78
CA TYR A 188 6.69 6.78 13.90
C TYR A 188 5.49 6.09 14.54
N LEU A 189 5.52 5.92 15.85
CA LEU A 189 4.40 5.42 16.66
C LEU A 189 3.74 6.61 17.35
N ILE A 190 2.44 6.78 17.11
CA ILE A 190 1.65 7.92 17.56
C ILE A 190 0.52 7.41 18.43
N ASN A 191 0.22 8.13 19.51
CA ASN A 191 -0.96 7.86 20.33
C ASN A 191 -2.22 8.13 19.49
N LYS A 192 -3.07 7.13 19.35
CA LYS A 192 -4.22 7.17 18.46
C LYS A 192 -5.28 8.20 18.88
N GLU A 193 -5.42 8.48 20.19
CA GLU A 193 -6.40 9.42 20.72
C GLU A 193 -5.94 10.87 20.65
N THR A 194 -4.63 11.10 20.86
CA THR A 194 -4.09 12.47 21.05
C THR A 194 -3.25 12.96 19.88
N GLY A 195 -2.83 12.10 18.98
CA GLY A 195 -1.89 12.44 17.91
C GLY A 195 -0.47 12.73 18.40
N GLN A 196 -0.14 12.45 19.66
CA GLN A 196 1.20 12.69 20.21
C GLN A 196 2.15 11.58 19.81
N LEU A 197 3.40 11.95 19.47
CA LEU A 197 4.48 11.02 19.21
C LEU A 197 4.80 10.22 20.48
N ILE A 198 4.75 8.90 20.39
CA ILE A 198 5.15 7.97 21.46
C ILE A 198 6.63 7.60 21.27
N ASN A 199 6.98 7.19 20.06
CA ASN A 199 8.31 6.71 19.71
C ASN A 199 8.57 6.85 18.21
N SER A 200 9.85 6.92 17.82
CA SER A 200 10.27 6.78 16.43
C SER A 200 11.35 5.71 16.33
N VAL A 201 11.42 5.06 15.20
CA VAL A 201 12.38 3.98 14.93
C VAL A 201 13.08 4.28 13.62
N ASP A 202 14.40 4.33 13.65
CA ASP A 202 15.24 4.41 12.47
C ASP A 202 15.79 3.01 12.15
N VAL A 203 15.39 2.47 11.01
CA VAL A 203 15.88 1.19 10.51
C VAL A 203 17.03 1.48 9.55
N LEU A 204 18.25 1.32 10.04
CA LEU A 204 19.45 1.55 9.24
C LEU A 204 19.53 0.56 8.08
N PRO A 205 19.99 0.99 6.90
CA PRO A 205 20.21 0.11 5.76
C PRO A 205 21.34 -0.89 6.04
N VAL A 206 21.33 -2.00 5.32
CA VAL A 206 22.44 -2.96 5.33
C VAL A 206 23.31 -2.77 4.09
N ALA A 207 24.62 -2.94 4.25
CA ALA A 207 25.54 -2.86 3.12
C ALA A 207 25.12 -3.85 2.00
N PRO A 208 25.22 -3.47 0.71
CA PRO A 208 25.88 -2.28 0.18
C PRO A 208 24.96 -1.04 0.04
N PHE A 209 23.74 -1.08 0.56
CA PHE A 209 22.75 -0.02 0.39
C PHE A 209 22.98 1.14 1.36
N GLU A 210 22.81 2.37 0.87
CA GLU A 210 22.97 3.60 1.65
C GLU A 210 21.66 4.04 2.30
N ASN A 211 20.51 3.55 1.81
CA ASN A 211 19.21 3.86 2.37
C ASN A 211 18.28 2.63 2.35
N THR A 212 17.29 2.63 3.22
CA THR A 212 16.19 1.68 3.20
C THR A 212 14.88 2.40 3.47
N VAL A 213 13.80 1.87 2.91
CA VAL A 213 12.45 2.39 3.08
C VAL A 213 11.48 1.23 3.27
N MET A 214 10.45 1.46 4.08
CA MET A 214 9.29 0.59 4.18
C MET A 214 8.21 1.11 3.23
N ARG A 215 7.53 0.24 2.48
CA ARG A 215 6.51 0.67 1.51
C ARG A 215 5.12 0.29 1.99
N GLY A 216 4.50 -0.79 1.58
CA GLY A 216 3.20 -1.26 2.05
C GLY A 216 3.23 -1.80 3.50
N SER A 217 3.92 -1.12 4.40
CA SER A 217 4.17 -1.54 5.79
C SER A 217 4.73 -0.37 6.61
N PRO A 218 4.77 -0.44 7.95
CA PRO A 218 4.45 -1.59 8.80
C PRO A 218 2.95 -1.79 9.04
N ASN A 219 2.54 -3.03 9.31
CA ASN A 219 1.17 -3.37 9.69
C ASN A 219 1.17 -4.05 11.05
N PHE A 220 0.19 -3.70 11.88
CA PHE A 220 -0.05 -4.35 13.16
C PHE A 220 -0.64 -5.76 12.98
N SER A 221 -0.31 -6.67 13.89
CA SER A 221 -1.13 -7.85 14.11
C SER A 221 -2.48 -7.45 14.70
N ALA A 222 -3.51 -8.27 14.51
CA ALA A 222 -4.85 -7.98 14.99
C ALA A 222 -4.91 -7.68 16.51
N ASN A 223 -4.08 -8.38 17.31
CA ASN A 223 -3.97 -8.15 18.76
C ASN A 223 -3.07 -6.96 19.15
N GLY A 224 -2.38 -6.33 18.17
CA GLY A 224 -1.48 -5.21 18.41
C GLY A 224 -0.14 -5.54 19.09
N GLU A 225 0.16 -6.82 19.30
CA GLU A 225 1.41 -7.25 19.93
C GLU A 225 2.61 -7.10 19.00
N PHE A 226 2.40 -7.19 17.69
CA PHE A 226 3.45 -7.19 16.70
C PHE A 226 3.23 -6.16 15.60
N LEU A 227 4.34 -5.76 14.97
CA LEU A 227 4.39 -4.98 13.73
C LEU A 227 5.28 -5.71 12.73
N ALA A 228 4.78 -5.95 11.54
CA ALA A 228 5.55 -6.55 10.44
C ALA A 228 5.89 -5.53 9.37
N ALA A 229 7.14 -5.46 8.95
CA ALA A 229 7.59 -4.53 7.91
C ALA A 229 8.59 -5.16 6.95
N SER A 230 8.46 -4.83 5.68
CA SER A 230 9.44 -5.13 4.63
C SER A 230 10.26 -3.91 4.28
N CYS A 231 11.56 -4.10 4.11
CA CYS A 231 12.51 -3.05 3.78
C CYS A 231 12.99 -3.15 2.32
N SER A 232 13.22 -1.99 1.70
CA SER A 232 13.68 -1.93 0.30
C SER A 232 15.07 -2.54 0.06
N ASP A 233 15.86 -2.71 1.11
CA ASP A 233 17.15 -3.40 1.09
C ASP A 233 17.04 -4.94 1.15
N GLY A 234 15.82 -5.47 1.06
CA GLY A 234 15.56 -6.91 0.97
C GLY A 234 15.43 -7.63 2.30
N ARG A 235 15.10 -6.92 3.38
CA ARG A 235 14.84 -7.52 4.70
C ARG A 235 13.35 -7.52 5.03
N GLY A 236 12.94 -8.53 5.82
CA GLY A 236 11.71 -8.53 6.59
C GLY A 236 12.01 -8.37 8.08
N LEU A 237 11.24 -7.54 8.77
CA LEU A 237 11.40 -7.28 10.20
C LEU A 237 10.09 -7.53 10.93
N LEU A 238 10.19 -8.14 12.09
CA LEU A 238 9.12 -8.18 13.08
C LEU A 238 9.54 -7.34 14.28
N PHE A 239 8.66 -6.46 14.68
CA PHE A 239 8.79 -5.65 15.89
C PHE A 239 7.72 -6.06 16.90
N ASP A 240 7.95 -5.79 18.17
CA ASP A 240 6.86 -5.75 19.14
C ASP A 240 5.99 -4.50 18.95
N GLY A 241 4.84 -4.44 19.60
CA GLY A 241 3.92 -3.30 19.51
C GLY A 241 4.47 -1.97 20.06
N SER A 242 5.70 -1.94 20.60
CA SER A 242 6.42 -0.72 21.01
C SER A 242 7.40 -0.23 19.94
N GLY A 243 7.60 -1.00 18.86
CA GLY A 243 8.55 -0.71 17.80
C GLY A 243 9.96 -1.26 18.04
N LYS A 244 10.16 -2.11 19.05
CA LYS A 244 11.45 -2.79 19.27
C LYS A 244 11.55 -3.99 18.33
N VAL A 245 12.64 -4.09 17.59
CA VAL A 245 12.93 -5.23 16.72
C VAL A 245 13.05 -6.52 17.54
N LEU A 246 12.21 -7.50 17.23
CA LEU A 246 12.28 -8.86 17.77
C LEU A 246 13.22 -9.73 16.94
N TRP A 247 13.07 -9.67 15.63
CA TRP A 247 13.96 -10.32 14.69
C TRP A 247 13.92 -9.67 13.30
N GLN A 248 14.94 -9.96 12.49
CA GLN A 248 14.99 -9.64 11.07
C GLN A 248 15.42 -10.86 10.27
N ARG A 249 14.96 -10.93 9.01
CA ARG A 249 15.33 -11.98 8.06
C ARG A 249 15.69 -11.38 6.72
N GLU A 250 16.74 -11.93 6.12
CA GLU A 250 17.10 -11.63 4.73
C GLU A 250 16.13 -12.36 3.81
N LEU A 251 15.38 -11.61 3.01
CA LEU A 251 14.47 -12.10 1.98
C LEU A 251 15.18 -12.16 0.62
N SER A 252 16.16 -11.30 0.44
CA SER A 252 16.89 -11.12 -0.77
C SER A 252 18.34 -10.80 -0.50
N LYS A 253 19.25 -11.64 -0.99
CA LYS A 253 20.68 -11.40 -0.89
C LYS A 253 21.11 -10.44 -2.01
N PRO A 254 21.71 -9.29 -1.70
CA PRO A 254 22.25 -8.40 -2.71
C PRO A 254 23.20 -9.13 -3.64
N THR A 255 23.05 -8.95 -4.94
CA THR A 255 23.85 -9.57 -5.98
C THR A 255 24.47 -8.48 -6.84
N GLN A 256 25.77 -8.51 -7.03
CA GLN A 256 26.47 -7.59 -7.92
C GLN A 256 26.39 -8.11 -9.35
N ILE A 257 25.97 -7.21 -10.26
CA ILE A 257 25.98 -7.43 -11.70
C ILE A 257 26.66 -6.23 -12.32
N ASP A 258 27.80 -6.47 -12.98
CA ASP A 258 28.72 -5.42 -13.38
C ASP A 258 29.06 -4.48 -12.22
N ASP A 259 28.86 -3.19 -12.35
CA ASP A 259 29.11 -2.20 -11.30
C ASP A 259 27.88 -1.92 -10.41
N ALA A 260 26.79 -2.64 -10.59
CA ALA A 260 25.53 -2.38 -9.91
C ALA A 260 25.11 -3.50 -8.96
N TRP A 261 24.64 -3.12 -7.78
CA TRP A 261 24.00 -4.04 -6.84
C TRP A 261 22.52 -4.13 -7.11
N ILE A 262 22.00 -5.35 -7.23
CA ILE A 262 20.57 -5.63 -7.35
C ILE A 262 20.09 -6.45 -6.16
N ASN A 263 18.85 -6.26 -5.78
CA ASN A 263 18.13 -7.11 -4.84
C ASN A 263 16.66 -7.18 -5.20
N ALA A 264 15.94 -8.10 -4.60
CA ALA A 264 14.49 -8.02 -4.55
C ALA A 264 14.12 -7.11 -3.37
N SER A 265 13.52 -5.98 -3.68
CA SER A 265 13.10 -5.01 -2.66
C SER A 265 11.90 -5.52 -1.89
N GLY A 266 11.94 -5.45 -0.57
CA GLY A 266 10.77 -5.67 0.26
C GLY A 266 9.66 -4.67 -0.08
N ARG A 267 8.40 -5.11 -0.07
CA ARG A 267 7.23 -4.30 -0.38
C ARG A 267 6.26 -4.25 0.77
N ASP A 268 5.58 -5.36 1.06
CA ASP A 268 4.55 -5.42 2.09
C ASP A 268 5.00 -6.32 3.24
N GLY A 269 4.52 -6.04 4.43
CA GLY A 269 4.74 -6.87 5.62
C GLY A 269 3.45 -6.98 6.42
N PHE A 270 3.02 -8.20 6.76
CA PHE A 270 1.79 -8.48 7.48
C PHE A 270 2.06 -9.46 8.62
N ALA A 271 1.41 -9.24 9.75
CA ALA A 271 1.38 -10.14 10.88
C ALA A 271 -0.05 -10.68 11.05
N VAL A 272 -0.33 -11.86 10.48
CA VAL A 272 -1.65 -12.49 10.42
C VAL A 272 -1.65 -13.83 11.18
N ASP A 273 -2.81 -14.44 11.40
CA ASP A 273 -2.92 -15.70 12.14
C ASP A 273 -2.04 -16.83 11.54
N ALA A 274 -1.92 -16.87 10.23
CA ALA A 274 -1.06 -17.82 9.54
C ALA A 274 0.44 -17.63 9.76
N GLY A 275 0.87 -16.46 10.28
CA GLY A 275 2.26 -16.11 10.54
C GLY A 275 2.64 -14.70 10.08
N VAL A 276 3.92 -14.49 9.87
CA VAL A 276 4.47 -13.22 9.40
C VAL A 276 4.81 -13.33 7.93
N ILE A 277 4.18 -12.47 7.12
CA ILE A 277 4.25 -12.49 5.67
C ILE A 277 5.03 -11.28 5.18
N PHE A 278 5.97 -11.50 4.27
CA PHE A 278 6.67 -10.43 3.56
C PHE A 278 6.62 -10.66 2.07
N THR A 279 6.40 -9.59 1.31
CA THR A 279 6.47 -9.64 -0.14
C THR A 279 7.68 -8.91 -0.68
N THR A 280 8.14 -9.35 -1.84
CA THR A 280 9.25 -8.74 -2.54
C THR A 280 8.87 -8.43 -3.98
N ILE A 281 9.45 -7.36 -4.48
CA ILE A 281 9.28 -6.94 -5.88
C ILE A 281 10.63 -6.80 -6.56
N ASN A 282 10.63 -6.90 -7.88
CA ASN A 282 11.82 -6.70 -8.69
C ASN A 282 12.13 -5.22 -8.82
N THR A 283 12.67 -4.64 -7.77
CA THR A 283 13.21 -3.28 -7.81
C THR A 283 14.67 -3.29 -7.41
N PHE A 284 15.29 -2.15 -7.57
CA PHE A 284 16.69 -1.91 -7.29
C PHE A 284 16.78 -0.76 -6.31
N ASN A 285 17.93 -0.64 -5.69
CA ASN A 285 18.30 0.62 -5.11
C ASN A 285 18.33 1.70 -6.21
N ARG A 286 18.40 2.97 -5.82
CA ARG A 286 18.30 4.10 -6.74
C ARG A 286 19.31 4.07 -7.86
N GLU A 287 20.51 3.58 -7.62
CA GLU A 287 21.62 3.51 -8.58
C GLU A 287 21.33 2.55 -9.73
N ASN A 288 20.47 1.56 -9.52
CA ASN A 288 20.19 0.48 -10.46
C ASN A 288 18.94 0.67 -11.31
N TRP A 289 18.26 1.79 -11.20
CA TRP A 289 16.98 2.02 -11.92
C TRP A 289 17.12 1.95 -13.44
N GLN A 290 18.30 2.17 -13.94
CA GLN A 290 18.58 2.23 -15.38
C GLN A 290 19.32 1.00 -15.91
N LEU A 291 19.51 -0.03 -15.12
CA LEU A 291 20.10 -1.26 -15.62
C LEU A 291 19.29 -1.80 -16.79
N PRO A 292 19.98 -2.19 -17.88
CA PRO A 292 19.30 -2.83 -18.98
C PRO A 292 18.59 -4.09 -18.50
N THR A 293 17.37 -4.28 -18.98
CA THR A 293 16.65 -5.54 -18.83
C THR A 293 17.38 -6.64 -19.59
N PRO A 294 17.29 -7.90 -19.21
CA PRO A 294 16.42 -8.43 -18.18
C PRO A 294 17.21 -9.05 -17.01
N VAL A 295 17.41 -8.32 -15.97
CA VAL A 295 18.01 -8.91 -14.77
C VAL A 295 16.91 -9.15 -13.76
N GLU A 296 16.63 -10.41 -13.48
CA GLU A 296 15.66 -10.85 -12.48
C GLU A 296 16.37 -11.45 -11.27
N HIS A 297 16.12 -10.88 -10.09
CA HIS A 297 16.64 -11.46 -8.85
C HIS A 297 15.85 -12.72 -8.47
N PRO A 298 16.50 -13.81 -7.99
CA PRO A 298 15.78 -15.06 -7.63
C PRO A 298 14.70 -14.89 -6.56
N SER A 299 14.81 -13.86 -5.72
CA SER A 299 13.85 -13.54 -4.66
C SER A 299 12.83 -12.49 -5.04
N ASN A 300 12.79 -11.98 -6.28
CA ASN A 300 11.76 -11.01 -6.68
C ASN A 300 10.38 -11.68 -6.73
N ASN A 301 9.32 -10.87 -6.75
CA ASN A 301 7.93 -11.32 -6.93
C ASN A 301 7.58 -12.53 -6.04
N SER A 302 8.04 -12.50 -4.79
CA SER A 302 7.91 -13.63 -3.88
C SER A 302 7.18 -13.20 -2.61
N MET A 303 6.42 -14.13 -2.06
CA MET A 303 5.86 -14.07 -0.73
C MET A 303 6.63 -15.04 0.16
N PHE A 304 7.18 -14.54 1.26
CA PHE A 304 7.89 -15.30 2.28
C PHE A 304 7.03 -15.37 3.52
N VAL A 305 6.87 -16.54 4.09
CA VAL A 305 6.09 -16.74 5.31
C VAL A 305 6.96 -17.36 6.40
N PHE A 306 6.86 -16.76 7.59
CA PHE A 306 7.59 -17.18 8.79
C PHE A 306 6.61 -17.39 9.93
N ASN A 307 7.00 -18.21 10.90
CA ASN A 307 6.34 -18.22 12.20
C ASN A 307 6.71 -16.96 12.99
N TYR A 308 5.96 -16.65 14.05
CA TYR A 308 6.24 -15.48 14.90
C TYR A 308 7.59 -15.52 15.62
N ASP A 309 8.18 -16.72 15.80
CA ASP A 309 9.56 -16.88 16.31
C ASP A 309 10.65 -16.65 15.25
N GLY A 310 10.23 -16.33 14.01
CA GLY A 310 11.13 -16.09 12.89
C GLY A 310 11.63 -17.36 12.18
N THR A 311 11.08 -18.53 12.48
CA THR A 311 11.38 -19.76 11.71
C THR A 311 10.66 -19.70 10.36
N PHE A 312 11.40 -20.02 9.29
CA PHE A 312 10.88 -20.01 7.92
C PHE A 312 9.84 -21.14 7.72
N LYS A 313 8.70 -20.81 7.13
CA LYS A 313 7.66 -21.79 6.75
C LYS A 313 7.80 -22.17 5.28
N TYR A 314 7.56 -21.23 4.39
CA TYR A 314 7.63 -21.46 2.95
C TYR A 314 7.82 -20.14 2.17
N LYS A 315 8.08 -20.29 0.88
CA LYS A 315 8.15 -19.21 -0.10
C LYS A 315 7.27 -19.55 -1.29
N TYR A 316 6.36 -18.62 -1.64
CA TYR A 316 5.63 -18.66 -2.90
C TYR A 316 6.30 -17.69 -3.89
N LYS A 317 6.51 -18.14 -5.14
CA LYS A 317 7.10 -17.33 -6.21
C LYS A 317 6.06 -17.06 -7.28
N ALA A 318 5.62 -15.81 -7.42
CA ALA A 318 4.72 -15.39 -8.50
C ALA A 318 5.47 -15.17 -9.82
N LEU A 319 4.76 -15.28 -10.93
CA LEU A 319 5.29 -15.04 -12.28
C LEU A 319 5.41 -13.55 -12.66
N GLY A 320 4.79 -12.67 -11.87
CA GLY A 320 4.87 -11.22 -12.00
C GLY A 320 4.85 -10.54 -10.64
N THR A 321 4.95 -9.22 -10.63
CA THR A 321 4.90 -8.43 -9.40
C THR A 321 3.57 -8.64 -8.68
N MET A 322 3.62 -8.98 -7.41
CA MET A 322 2.43 -8.96 -6.54
C MET A 322 2.10 -7.51 -6.22
N GLU A 323 1.16 -6.93 -6.99
CA GLU A 323 0.82 -5.50 -6.91
C GLU A 323 -0.03 -5.17 -5.68
N GLN A 324 -0.87 -6.10 -5.25
CA GLN A 324 -1.68 -6.00 -4.05
C GLN A 324 -2.00 -7.39 -3.53
N ILE A 325 -2.17 -7.48 -2.22
CA ILE A 325 -2.64 -8.68 -1.52
C ILE A 325 -3.84 -8.28 -0.68
N ASP A 326 -4.86 -9.13 -0.69
CA ASP A 326 -6.02 -9.06 0.19
C ASP A 326 -6.26 -10.42 0.84
N PHE A 327 -6.86 -10.43 2.03
CA PHE A 327 -6.95 -11.63 2.87
C PHE A 327 -8.39 -11.97 3.23
N SER A 328 -8.65 -13.28 3.28
CA SER A 328 -9.90 -13.86 3.83
C SER A 328 -9.53 -15.09 4.67
N GLY A 329 -9.48 -14.93 6.00
CA GLY A 329 -9.00 -15.96 6.90
C GLY A 329 -7.58 -16.44 6.54
N ASN A 330 -7.43 -17.74 6.25
CA ASN A 330 -6.15 -18.34 5.85
C ASN A 330 -5.93 -18.34 4.33
N ILE A 331 -6.59 -17.47 3.59
CA ILE A 331 -6.47 -17.36 2.14
C ILE A 331 -5.97 -15.96 1.80
N ALA A 332 -5.02 -15.87 0.87
CA ALA A 332 -4.59 -14.62 0.26
C ALA A 332 -4.96 -14.60 -1.22
N ALA A 333 -5.55 -13.51 -1.68
CA ALA A 333 -5.67 -13.18 -3.09
C ALA A 333 -4.59 -12.17 -3.46
N CYS A 334 -3.80 -12.43 -4.50
CA CYS A 334 -2.72 -11.57 -4.93
C CYS A 334 -2.93 -11.13 -6.39
N ALA A 335 -2.89 -9.83 -6.64
CA ALA A 335 -2.85 -9.30 -8.00
C ALA A 335 -1.45 -9.52 -8.60
N VAL A 336 -1.37 -10.32 -9.66
CA VAL A 336 -0.12 -10.56 -10.40
C VAL A 336 -0.05 -9.57 -11.57
N GLY A 337 0.78 -8.59 -11.37
CA GLY A 337 0.97 -7.48 -12.29
C GLY A 337 2.12 -7.68 -13.26
N ARG A 338 2.63 -6.55 -13.75
CA ARG A 338 3.68 -6.51 -14.73
C ARG A 338 5.03 -6.93 -14.14
N ASN A 339 5.71 -7.88 -14.77
CA ASN A 339 7.13 -8.10 -14.52
C ASN A 339 7.96 -7.17 -15.42
N VAL A 340 8.43 -6.06 -14.87
CA VAL A 340 9.16 -5.02 -15.62
C VAL A 340 10.57 -5.43 -16.04
N ARG A 341 11.08 -6.57 -15.57
CA ARG A 341 12.45 -7.05 -15.81
C ARG A 341 12.54 -8.28 -16.67
N THR A 342 11.43 -8.95 -16.90
CA THR A 342 11.34 -10.05 -17.84
C THR A 342 10.35 -9.70 -18.94
N HIS A 343 10.58 -10.25 -20.12
CA HIS A 343 9.64 -10.12 -21.23
C HIS A 343 8.47 -11.12 -21.12
N ASN A 344 8.32 -11.79 -20.01
CA ASN A 344 7.20 -12.70 -19.78
C ASN A 344 5.96 -11.92 -19.36
N TYR A 345 5.20 -11.49 -20.34
CA TYR A 345 3.94 -10.79 -20.16
C TYR A 345 2.72 -11.74 -20.13
N ALA A 346 2.96 -13.06 -20.18
CA ALA A 346 1.89 -14.04 -20.33
C ALA A 346 1.26 -14.48 -18.99
N ALA A 347 1.80 -14.07 -17.88
CA ALA A 347 1.38 -14.55 -16.56
C ALA A 347 0.82 -13.42 -15.70
N HIS A 348 -0.29 -12.87 -16.13
CA HIS A 348 -1.04 -11.86 -15.40
C HIS A 348 -2.35 -12.45 -14.86
N GLY A 349 -2.83 -11.94 -13.76
CA GLY A 349 -4.10 -12.35 -13.19
C GLY A 349 -4.17 -12.26 -11.68
N ALA A 350 -5.14 -12.96 -11.10
CA ALA A 350 -5.24 -13.11 -9.65
C ALA A 350 -4.85 -14.54 -9.25
N VAL A 351 -3.90 -14.64 -8.33
CA VAL A 351 -3.56 -15.91 -7.68
C VAL A 351 -4.20 -15.98 -6.30
N VAL A 352 -4.75 -17.12 -5.95
CA VAL A 352 -5.30 -17.41 -4.62
C VAL A 352 -4.46 -18.49 -3.95
N ILE A 353 -3.97 -18.20 -2.75
CA ILE A 353 -2.97 -19.00 -2.04
C ILE A 353 -3.50 -19.40 -0.68
N ASP A 354 -3.33 -20.66 -0.28
CA ASP A 354 -3.49 -21.10 1.10
C ASP A 354 -2.28 -20.66 1.93
N LEU A 355 -2.51 -19.89 2.97
CA LEU A 355 -1.45 -19.33 3.84
C LEU A 355 -0.88 -20.36 4.82
N ASN A 356 -1.49 -21.53 4.96
CA ASN A 356 -0.98 -22.58 5.84
C ASN A 356 0.27 -23.25 5.26
N ASP A 357 0.28 -23.50 3.96
CA ASP A 357 1.33 -24.27 3.26
C ASP A 357 1.86 -23.62 1.98
N GLY A 358 1.25 -22.51 1.52
CA GLY A 358 1.63 -21.82 0.30
C GLY A 358 1.11 -22.47 -0.98
N ALA A 359 0.14 -23.39 -0.88
CA ALA A 359 -0.45 -24.02 -2.05
C ALA A 359 -1.25 -23.00 -2.88
N GLU A 360 -1.04 -23.01 -4.20
CA GLU A 360 -1.86 -22.27 -5.13
C GLU A 360 -3.22 -22.96 -5.28
N LEU A 361 -4.27 -22.29 -4.82
CA LEU A 361 -5.64 -22.82 -4.89
C LEU A 361 -6.29 -22.54 -6.24
N ASN A 362 -6.04 -21.32 -6.78
CA ASN A 362 -6.57 -20.88 -8.07
C ASN A 362 -5.60 -19.89 -8.72
N PHE A 363 -5.55 -19.87 -10.05
CA PHE A 363 -5.00 -18.79 -10.84
C PHE A 363 -5.99 -18.33 -11.91
N PHE A 364 -6.45 -17.11 -11.81
CA PHE A 364 -7.39 -16.49 -12.75
C PHE A 364 -6.62 -15.61 -13.72
N HIS A 365 -6.43 -16.08 -14.94
CA HIS A 365 -5.65 -15.39 -15.97
C HIS A 365 -6.35 -14.14 -16.51
N THR A 366 -5.58 -13.11 -16.80
CA THR A 366 -6.00 -11.89 -17.50
C THR A 366 -5.10 -11.62 -18.70
N ASP A 367 -5.59 -10.82 -19.67
CA ASP A 367 -4.81 -10.47 -20.86
C ASP A 367 -3.69 -9.48 -20.54
N GLY A 368 -3.89 -8.61 -19.56
CA GLY A 368 -2.94 -7.62 -19.09
C GLY A 368 -2.67 -7.69 -17.60
N PRO A 369 -1.75 -6.86 -17.09
CA PRO A 369 -1.38 -6.86 -15.67
C PRO A 369 -2.55 -6.51 -14.77
N LEU A 370 -2.74 -7.31 -13.73
CA LEU A 370 -3.66 -6.98 -12.66
C LEU A 370 -2.99 -6.02 -11.68
N GLN A 371 -3.63 -4.89 -11.39
CA GLN A 371 -3.07 -3.85 -10.51
C GLN A 371 -3.65 -3.88 -9.10
N ALA A 372 -4.86 -4.40 -8.97
CA ALA A 372 -5.55 -4.48 -7.69
C ALA A 372 -6.38 -5.76 -7.63
N VAL A 373 -6.61 -6.25 -6.42
CA VAL A 373 -7.42 -7.42 -6.12
C VAL A 373 -8.15 -7.21 -4.80
N ALA A 374 -9.36 -7.74 -4.71
CA ALA A 374 -10.07 -7.90 -3.44
C ALA A 374 -10.70 -9.28 -3.40
N ILE A 375 -10.89 -9.81 -2.18
CA ILE A 375 -11.52 -11.10 -1.93
C ILE A 375 -12.65 -10.92 -0.91
N SER A 376 -13.80 -11.60 -1.16
CA SER A 376 -14.92 -11.58 -0.20
C SER A 376 -14.53 -12.21 1.13
N THR A 377 -15.18 -11.81 2.21
CA THR A 377 -14.90 -12.28 3.57
C THR A 377 -15.00 -13.80 3.70
N ASN A 378 -15.89 -14.43 2.92
CA ASN A 378 -16.02 -15.89 2.88
C ASN A 378 -15.04 -16.59 1.91
N GLY A 379 -14.16 -15.84 1.24
CA GLY A 379 -13.15 -16.35 0.32
C GLY A 379 -13.68 -16.89 -1.01
N ARG A 380 -14.97 -16.73 -1.32
CA ARG A 380 -15.59 -17.34 -2.52
C ARG A 380 -15.53 -16.48 -3.76
N ASN A 381 -15.60 -15.17 -3.59
CA ASN A 381 -15.57 -14.20 -4.69
C ASN A 381 -14.23 -13.47 -4.69
N VAL A 382 -13.63 -13.35 -5.85
CA VAL A 382 -12.40 -12.60 -6.07
C VAL A 382 -12.65 -11.62 -7.20
N ALA A 383 -12.22 -10.38 -7.07
CA ALA A 383 -12.27 -9.44 -8.18
C ALA A 383 -10.93 -8.72 -8.32
N GLY A 384 -10.64 -8.26 -9.54
CA GLY A 384 -9.41 -7.56 -9.82
C GLY A 384 -9.53 -6.54 -10.92
N ILE A 385 -8.68 -5.53 -10.87
CA ILE A 385 -8.61 -4.46 -11.85
C ILE A 385 -7.42 -4.70 -12.77
N GLU A 386 -7.71 -5.00 -14.03
CA GLU A 386 -6.72 -5.09 -15.11
C GLU A 386 -6.45 -3.69 -15.68
N ALA A 387 -5.21 -3.42 -16.03
CA ALA A 387 -4.83 -2.22 -16.76
C ALA A 387 -3.94 -2.57 -17.97
N PRO A 388 -4.04 -1.78 -19.06
CA PRO A 388 -3.21 -2.03 -20.23
C PRO A 388 -1.72 -1.80 -19.92
N ALA A 389 -0.86 -2.58 -20.55
CA ALA A 389 0.58 -2.40 -20.52
C ALA A 389 1.16 -2.40 -21.95
N VAL A 390 2.25 -1.67 -22.12
CA VAL A 390 3.01 -1.66 -23.37
C VAL A 390 4.18 -2.64 -23.23
N THR A 391 4.26 -3.60 -24.11
CA THR A 391 5.35 -4.56 -24.21
C THR A 391 6.61 -3.91 -24.80
N PRO A 392 7.81 -4.48 -24.67
CA PRO A 392 9.04 -3.92 -25.22
C PRO A 392 9.03 -3.73 -26.74
N ASP A 393 8.26 -4.54 -27.46
CA ASP A 393 8.04 -4.42 -28.92
C ASP A 393 6.95 -3.39 -29.28
N GLY A 394 6.43 -2.66 -28.29
CA GLY A 394 5.45 -1.59 -28.47
C GLY A 394 3.99 -2.05 -28.59
N LYS A 395 3.71 -3.35 -28.44
CA LYS A 395 2.35 -3.88 -28.44
C LYS A 395 1.64 -3.54 -27.14
N ILE A 396 0.37 -3.15 -27.22
CA ILE A 396 -0.49 -2.98 -26.07
C ILE A 396 -1.16 -4.33 -25.75
N ILE A 397 -1.03 -4.78 -24.51
CA ILE A 397 -1.72 -5.95 -23.95
C ILE A 397 -2.68 -5.50 -22.86
N GLY A 398 -3.78 -6.23 -22.71
CA GLY A 398 -4.81 -5.94 -21.73
C GLY A 398 -5.63 -4.68 -22.02
N ALA A 399 -6.52 -4.38 -21.10
CA ALA A 399 -7.39 -3.21 -21.15
C ALA A 399 -7.79 -2.79 -19.73
N TYR A 400 -8.44 -1.64 -19.57
CA TYR A 400 -9.08 -1.30 -18.29
C TYR A 400 -10.34 -2.13 -18.14
N LYS A 401 -10.29 -3.14 -17.26
CA LYS A 401 -11.38 -4.08 -16.99
C LYS A 401 -11.48 -4.38 -15.50
N LEU A 402 -12.71 -4.50 -15.01
CA LEU A 402 -13.02 -5.20 -13.77
C LEU A 402 -13.28 -6.66 -14.11
N HIS A 403 -12.58 -7.56 -13.45
CA HIS A 403 -12.84 -8.99 -13.50
C HIS A 403 -13.46 -9.43 -12.20
N ILE A 404 -14.43 -10.32 -12.25
CA ILE A 404 -15.06 -10.94 -11.09
C ILE A 404 -15.04 -12.44 -11.32
N TRP A 405 -14.55 -13.18 -10.34
CA TRP A 405 -14.44 -14.65 -10.40
C TRP A 405 -15.09 -15.28 -9.17
N HIS A 406 -15.66 -16.44 -9.38
CA HIS A 406 -16.22 -17.29 -8.34
C HIS A 406 -15.32 -18.53 -8.18
N ARG A 407 -14.98 -18.85 -6.93
CA ARG A 407 -14.16 -20.02 -6.58
C ARG A 407 -15.03 -21.20 -6.31
#